data_866c9b0d9ba5ab7932b8097a62c52ce8
#
_entry.id   866c9b0d9ba5ab7932b8097a62c52ce8
#
_cell.length_a   1.000
_cell.length_b   1.000
_cell.length_c   1.000
_cell.angle_alpha   90.00
_cell.angle_beta   90.00
_cell.angle_gamma   90.00
#
_symmetry.space_group_name_H-M   'P 1'
#
loop_
_entity.id
_entity.type
_entity.pdbx_description
1 polymer ?
#
loop_
_entity_poly.entity_id
_entity_poly.type
_entity_poly.pdbx_seq_one_letter_code
_entity_poly.pdbx_strand_id
1 'polypeptide(L)'
;MSLLERVRRPRTRPDAPGAGSDRAVVATDIVKDVHTEHGPRRVLDGISFRVGPGERLAVLGRNGAGKSTLIQVLAGLQRPTGGHIHRGLSMSWPLGLGGGFVGEMTGYDNVRFIAAIYNAPWREVLDYVADFTELGDSLYEPVRIYSNGMHARLSLGLSLAINFECMLIDEVIVVGDQRFQRKCMHEIFDRRRDHSMILAIHAPDIVEQYCSRALVLKDGRGRLFDDVKQATRIYATL
;
A
#
# COMPACT_ATOMS: atom_id res chain seq x y z
N MET A 1 -20.63 13.39 -12.09
CA MET A 1 -20.54 12.42 -10.99
C MET A 1 -19.56 11.33 -11.41
N SER A 2 -18.42 11.24 -10.73
CA SER A 2 -17.33 10.31 -11.06
C SER A 2 -17.77 8.87 -10.75
N LEU A 3 -17.30 7.88 -11.55
CA LEU A 3 -17.47 6.44 -11.30
C LEU A 3 -17.07 6.03 -9.87
N LEU A 4 -16.11 6.75 -9.26
CA LEU A 4 -15.64 6.50 -7.89
C LEU A 4 -16.66 6.83 -6.79
N GLU A 5 -17.62 7.73 -7.04
CA GLU A 5 -18.68 8.01 -6.05
C GLU A 5 -19.73 6.90 -5.96
N ARG A 6 -19.76 5.98 -6.93
CA ARG A 6 -20.73 4.87 -6.98
C ARG A 6 -20.23 3.58 -6.34
N VAL A 7 -18.92 3.42 -6.11
CA VAL A 7 -18.40 2.24 -5.40
C VAL A 7 -18.85 2.32 -3.95
N ARG A 8 -19.96 1.66 -3.63
CA ARG A 8 -20.48 1.56 -2.26
C ARG A 8 -19.42 0.90 -1.38
N ARG A 9 -19.14 1.52 -0.24
CA ARG A 9 -18.26 0.98 0.81
C ARG A 9 -18.61 -0.49 1.06
N PRO A 10 -17.62 -1.39 1.18
CA PRO A 10 -17.88 -2.74 1.66
C PRO A 10 -18.67 -2.62 2.97
N ARG A 11 -19.73 -3.42 3.14
CA ARG A 11 -20.54 -3.44 4.37
C ARG A 11 -19.61 -3.76 5.54
N THR A 12 -19.27 -2.73 6.32
CA THR A 12 -18.62 -2.90 7.61
C THR A 12 -19.50 -3.77 8.49
N ARG A 13 -18.90 -4.68 9.25
CA ARG A 13 -19.59 -5.39 10.33
C ARG A 13 -20.30 -4.37 11.23
N PRO A 14 -21.46 -4.69 11.80
CA PRO A 14 -22.20 -3.77 12.67
C PRO A 14 -21.32 -3.35 13.86
N ASP A 15 -21.38 -2.07 14.15
CA ASP A 15 -20.63 -1.38 15.18
C ASP A 15 -20.71 -2.06 16.54
N ALA A 16 -19.54 -2.39 17.10
CA ALA A 16 -19.38 -2.63 18.53
C ALA A 16 -19.20 -1.27 19.24
N PRO A 17 -19.74 -1.07 20.46
CA PRO A 17 -19.70 0.22 21.14
C PRO A 17 -18.28 0.58 21.60
N GLY A 18 -17.73 1.71 21.13
CA GLY A 18 -16.40 2.21 21.48
C GLY A 18 -15.65 2.94 20.34
N ALA A 19 -16.33 3.40 19.32
CA ALA A 19 -15.85 3.65 17.94
C ALA A 19 -14.88 4.84 17.72
N GLY A 20 -14.41 5.57 18.73
CA GLY A 20 -13.55 6.77 18.52
C GLY A 20 -12.05 6.48 18.49
N SER A 21 -11.56 5.52 19.27
CA SER A 21 -10.13 5.22 19.39
C SER A 21 -9.66 4.02 18.54
N ASP A 22 -10.57 3.24 18.01
CA ASP A 22 -10.30 1.93 17.39
C ASP A 22 -10.03 1.98 15.88
N ARG A 23 -10.40 3.08 15.21
CA ARG A 23 -10.19 3.27 13.77
C ARG A 23 -8.79 3.82 13.49
N ALA A 24 -7.79 2.95 13.56
CA ALA A 24 -6.41 3.30 13.22
C ALA A 24 -5.61 2.03 12.90
N VAL A 25 -4.52 2.20 12.17
CA VAL A 25 -3.45 1.22 12.11
C VAL A 25 -2.48 1.54 13.26
N VAL A 26 -2.32 0.61 14.19
CA VAL A 26 -1.42 0.78 15.34
C VAL A 26 -0.41 -0.35 15.34
N ALA A 27 0.85 0.00 15.22
CA ALA A 27 1.99 -0.89 15.40
C ALA A 27 2.57 -0.68 16.80
N THR A 28 2.74 -1.75 17.57
CA THR A 28 3.28 -1.69 18.93
C THR A 28 4.44 -2.66 19.05
N ASP A 29 5.62 -2.11 19.29
CA ASP A 29 6.89 -2.83 19.55
C ASP A 29 7.17 -3.93 18.52
N ILE A 30 6.96 -3.63 17.25
CA ILE A 30 7.15 -4.59 16.16
C ILE A 30 8.62 -5.00 16.07
N VAL A 31 8.84 -6.30 16.24
CA VAL A 31 10.12 -6.96 16.01
C VAL A 31 9.98 -7.91 14.85
N LYS A 32 10.97 -7.95 13.98
CA LYS A 32 11.04 -8.93 12.90
C LYS A 32 12.46 -9.46 12.76
N ASP A 33 12.61 -10.75 13.01
CA ASP A 33 13.81 -11.51 12.73
C ASP A 33 13.61 -12.30 11.41
N VAL A 34 14.62 -12.37 10.59
CA VAL A 34 14.68 -13.18 9.34
C VAL A 34 15.81 -14.17 9.46
N HIS A 35 15.60 -15.39 8.96
CA HIS A 35 16.64 -16.41 8.90
C HIS A 35 17.50 -16.17 7.66
N THR A 36 18.81 -16.09 7.86
CA THR A 36 19.81 -16.00 6.79
C THR A 36 20.75 -17.21 6.89
N GLU A 37 21.57 -17.44 5.88
CA GLU A 37 22.62 -18.49 5.90
C GLU A 37 23.60 -18.32 7.08
N HIS A 38 23.73 -17.11 7.61
CA HIS A 38 24.60 -16.78 8.76
C HIS A 38 23.85 -16.73 10.10
N GLY A 39 22.60 -17.22 10.16
CA GLY A 39 21.77 -17.24 11.35
C GLY A 39 20.66 -16.17 11.36
N PRO A 40 19.95 -16.02 12.48
CA PRO A 40 18.87 -15.05 12.61
C PRO A 40 19.40 -13.61 12.58
N ARG A 41 18.82 -12.78 11.73
CA ARG A 41 19.12 -11.35 11.64
C ARG A 41 17.87 -10.54 12.01
N ARG A 42 18.01 -9.62 12.95
CA ARG A 42 16.96 -8.66 13.29
C ARG A 42 16.86 -7.56 12.24
N VAL A 43 15.70 -7.43 11.62
CA VAL A 43 15.42 -6.44 10.57
C VAL A 43 14.57 -5.30 11.11
N LEU A 44 13.64 -5.56 12.05
CA LEU A 44 12.88 -4.56 12.78
C LEU A 44 13.06 -4.79 14.28
N ASP A 45 13.28 -3.71 15.04
CA ASP A 45 13.61 -3.74 16.47
C ASP A 45 12.79 -2.69 17.24
N GLY A 46 11.58 -3.09 17.68
CA GLY A 46 10.73 -2.27 18.53
C GLY A 46 10.06 -1.10 17.82
N ILE A 47 9.55 -1.31 16.61
CA ILE A 47 8.88 -0.24 15.84
C ILE A 47 7.48 0.01 16.37
N SER A 48 7.20 1.25 16.79
CA SER A 48 5.87 1.66 17.27
C SER A 48 5.41 2.95 16.59
N PHE A 49 4.18 2.96 16.09
CA PHE A 49 3.52 4.15 15.52
C PHE A 49 2.00 3.93 15.39
N ARG A 50 1.29 5.01 15.12
CA ARG A 50 -0.15 5.02 14.84
C ARG A 50 -0.43 5.84 13.58
N VAL A 51 -1.37 5.36 12.75
CA VAL A 51 -1.91 6.07 11.59
C VAL A 51 -3.44 6.03 11.68
N GLY A 52 -4.05 7.19 11.85
CA GLY A 52 -5.50 7.37 11.89
C GLY A 52 -6.11 7.59 10.49
N PRO A 53 -7.45 7.74 10.42
CA PRO A 53 -8.13 8.05 9.16
C PRO A 53 -7.61 9.33 8.52
N GLY A 54 -7.30 9.29 7.22
CA GLY A 54 -6.78 10.43 6.46
C GLY A 54 -5.31 10.80 6.76
N GLU A 55 -4.66 10.15 7.72
CA GLU A 55 -3.25 10.40 8.01
C GLU A 55 -2.35 9.72 6.99
N ARG A 56 -1.25 10.39 6.63
CA ARG A 56 -0.24 9.87 5.69
C ARG A 56 1.13 9.85 6.36
N LEU A 57 1.67 8.64 6.53
CA LEU A 57 2.95 8.39 7.16
C LEU A 57 3.97 7.98 6.11
N ALA A 58 5.05 8.75 5.96
CA ALA A 58 6.22 8.32 5.20
C ALA A 58 7.09 7.37 6.03
N VAL A 59 7.65 6.35 5.40
CA VAL A 59 8.69 5.47 5.97
C VAL A 59 9.98 5.71 5.20
N LEU A 60 10.90 6.40 5.82
CA LEU A 60 12.20 6.79 5.26
C LEU A 60 13.33 5.90 5.82
N GLY A 61 14.37 5.69 5.06
CA GLY A 61 15.53 4.91 5.47
C GLY A 61 16.34 4.44 4.27
N ARG A 62 17.63 4.13 4.46
CA ARG A 62 18.50 3.60 3.40
C ARG A 62 18.03 2.23 2.93
N ASN A 63 18.58 1.76 1.81
CA ASN A 63 18.34 0.40 1.34
C ASN A 63 18.78 -0.61 2.42
N GLY A 64 17.91 -1.60 2.66
CA GLY A 64 18.15 -2.59 3.73
C GLY A 64 17.77 -2.14 5.15
N ALA A 65 17.25 -0.92 5.36
CA ALA A 65 16.83 -0.45 6.69
C ALA A 65 15.56 -1.13 7.23
N GLY A 66 14.84 -1.94 6.42
CA GLY A 66 13.66 -2.68 6.84
C GLY A 66 12.33 -2.11 6.34
N LYS A 67 12.32 -1.10 5.45
CA LYS A 67 11.09 -0.46 4.93
C LYS A 67 10.11 -1.46 4.32
N SER A 68 10.55 -2.22 3.30
CA SER A 68 9.69 -3.21 2.63
C SER A 68 9.26 -4.32 3.58
N THR A 69 10.13 -4.73 4.51
CA THR A 69 9.77 -5.69 5.57
C THR A 69 8.65 -5.14 6.45
N LEU A 70 8.74 -3.87 6.86
CA LEU A 70 7.68 -3.22 7.64
C LEU A 70 6.37 -3.19 6.87
N ILE A 71 6.39 -2.76 5.60
CA ILE A 71 5.20 -2.74 4.74
C ILE A 71 4.57 -4.14 4.61
N GLN A 72 5.38 -5.19 4.39
CA GLN A 72 4.90 -6.57 4.29
C GLN A 72 4.31 -7.08 5.62
N VAL A 73 4.90 -6.71 6.75
CA VAL A 73 4.37 -7.05 8.08
C VAL A 73 3.04 -6.30 8.33
N LEU A 74 2.93 -5.04 7.94
CA LEU A 74 1.68 -4.27 8.03
C LEU A 74 0.58 -4.86 7.14
N ALA A 75 0.92 -5.28 5.93
CA ALA A 75 0.01 -5.95 5.01
C ALA A 75 -0.45 -7.34 5.48
N GLY A 76 0.21 -7.91 6.48
CA GLY A 76 -0.07 -9.29 6.94
C GLY A 76 0.56 -10.37 6.07
N LEU A 77 1.40 -10.00 5.10
CA LEU A 77 2.16 -10.94 4.25
C LEU A 77 3.27 -11.65 5.03
N GLN A 78 3.76 -11.00 6.06
CA GLN A 78 4.68 -11.58 7.02
C GLN A 78 4.19 -11.39 8.45
N ARG A 79 4.38 -12.41 9.30
CA ARG A 79 4.12 -12.27 10.74
C ARG A 79 5.30 -11.57 11.42
N PRO A 80 5.06 -10.62 12.34
CA PRO A 80 6.12 -10.11 13.20
C PRO A 80 6.64 -11.24 14.12
N THR A 81 7.90 -11.16 14.52
CA THR A 81 8.50 -12.08 15.51
C THR A 81 8.13 -11.67 16.95
N GLY A 82 7.87 -10.37 17.14
CA GLY A 82 7.40 -9.80 18.40
C GLY A 82 6.56 -8.54 18.16
N GLY A 83 5.85 -8.09 19.20
CA GLY A 83 4.91 -7.00 19.12
C GLY A 83 3.59 -7.38 18.45
N HIS A 84 2.73 -6.40 18.21
CA HIS A 84 1.44 -6.64 17.58
C HIS A 84 0.99 -5.46 16.71
N ILE A 85 0.08 -5.75 15.74
CA ILE A 85 -0.51 -4.76 14.85
C ILE A 85 -2.02 -4.83 14.98
N HIS A 86 -2.62 -3.71 15.40
CA HIS A 86 -4.05 -3.49 15.29
C HIS A 86 -4.37 -2.84 13.94
N ARG A 87 -5.30 -3.44 13.20
CA ARG A 87 -5.74 -2.97 11.88
C ARG A 87 -7.19 -2.52 11.94
N GLY A 88 -7.41 -1.33 12.50
CA GLY A 88 -8.73 -0.71 12.60
C GLY A 88 -9.20 -0.03 11.30
N LEU A 89 -8.38 -0.04 10.25
CA LEU A 89 -8.70 0.39 8.89
C LEU A 89 -8.51 -0.78 7.93
N SER A 90 -9.35 -0.85 6.88
CA SER A 90 -9.11 -1.79 5.78
C SER A 90 -7.84 -1.38 5.04
N MET A 91 -6.88 -2.31 4.92
CA MET A 91 -5.56 -2.04 4.36
C MET A 91 -5.40 -2.71 3.01
N SER A 92 -4.78 -2.01 2.05
CA SER A 92 -4.40 -2.60 0.79
C SER A 92 -3.25 -3.61 0.97
N TRP A 93 -3.07 -4.50 -0.01
CA TRP A 93 -1.74 -5.09 -0.23
C TRP A 93 -0.78 -3.98 -0.68
N PRO A 94 0.54 -4.19 -0.58
CA PRO A 94 1.51 -3.19 -1.05
C PRO A 94 1.34 -2.92 -2.54
N LEU A 95 1.14 -1.66 -2.90
CA LEU A 95 1.02 -1.26 -4.31
C LEU A 95 2.31 -1.61 -5.06
N GLY A 96 2.16 -2.19 -6.25
CA GLY A 96 3.30 -2.58 -7.08
C GLY A 96 3.86 -3.98 -6.80
N LEU A 97 3.53 -4.61 -5.67
CA LEU A 97 3.76 -6.04 -5.52
C LEU A 97 2.72 -6.78 -6.37
N GLY A 98 3.15 -7.31 -7.51
CA GLY A 98 2.33 -8.10 -8.43
C GLY A 98 1.91 -9.45 -7.84
N GLY A 99 1.39 -9.48 -6.61
CA GLY A 99 0.99 -10.69 -5.91
C GLY A 99 -0.51 -10.94 -5.98
N GLY A 100 -0.89 -12.21 -6.05
CA GLY A 100 -2.28 -12.64 -5.95
C GLY A 100 -2.96 -12.92 -7.29
N PHE A 101 -2.29 -12.73 -8.43
CA PHE A 101 -2.84 -13.14 -9.72
C PHE A 101 -2.64 -14.63 -9.98
N VAL A 102 -3.68 -15.27 -10.49
CA VAL A 102 -3.60 -16.61 -11.02
C VAL A 102 -3.17 -16.50 -12.48
N GLY A 103 -1.95 -16.90 -12.80
CA GLY A 103 -1.34 -16.71 -14.12
C GLY A 103 -2.13 -17.34 -15.27
N GLU A 104 -2.79 -18.48 -15.04
CA GLU A 104 -3.60 -19.17 -16.02
C GLU A 104 -4.96 -18.50 -16.30
N MET A 105 -5.40 -17.65 -15.40
CA MET A 105 -6.62 -16.86 -15.58
C MET A 105 -6.34 -15.61 -16.41
N THR A 106 -7.36 -15.13 -17.13
CA THR A 106 -7.29 -13.85 -17.82
C THR A 106 -7.22 -12.67 -16.84
N GLY A 107 -6.82 -11.49 -17.31
CA GLY A 107 -6.92 -10.27 -16.51
C GLY A 107 -8.35 -10.03 -16.04
N TYR A 108 -9.33 -10.23 -16.94
CA TYR A 108 -10.76 -10.16 -16.63
C TYR A 108 -11.17 -11.09 -15.47
N ASP A 109 -10.77 -12.36 -15.52
CA ASP A 109 -11.13 -13.33 -14.49
C ASP A 109 -10.43 -13.03 -13.17
N ASN A 110 -9.17 -12.57 -13.20
CA ASN A 110 -8.46 -12.10 -12.01
C ASN A 110 -9.18 -10.89 -11.36
N VAL A 111 -9.69 -9.95 -12.16
CA VAL A 111 -10.49 -8.82 -11.65
C VAL A 111 -11.73 -9.33 -10.93
N ARG A 112 -12.48 -10.26 -11.53
CA ARG A 112 -13.68 -10.86 -10.91
C ARG A 112 -13.35 -11.63 -9.63
N PHE A 113 -12.26 -12.38 -9.64
CA PHE A 113 -11.80 -13.17 -8.51
C PHE A 113 -11.43 -12.27 -7.33
N ILE A 114 -10.61 -11.26 -7.55
CA ILE A 114 -10.21 -10.30 -6.52
C ILE A 114 -11.42 -9.50 -6.01
N ALA A 115 -12.29 -9.02 -6.90
CA ALA A 115 -13.52 -8.33 -6.49
C ALA A 115 -14.40 -9.21 -5.58
N ALA A 116 -14.51 -10.53 -5.86
CA ALA A 116 -15.24 -11.45 -5.03
C ALA A 116 -14.60 -11.64 -3.64
N ILE A 117 -13.26 -11.75 -3.55
CA ILE A 117 -12.53 -11.85 -2.27
C ILE A 117 -12.82 -10.64 -1.38
N TYR A 118 -12.83 -9.43 -1.96
CA TYR A 118 -13.07 -8.19 -1.22
C TYR A 118 -14.55 -7.76 -1.16
N ASN A 119 -15.47 -8.65 -1.62
CA ASN A 119 -16.90 -8.36 -1.68
C ASN A 119 -17.21 -7.02 -2.38
N ALA A 120 -16.44 -6.70 -3.43
CA ALA A 120 -16.61 -5.50 -4.24
C ALA A 120 -17.51 -5.78 -5.46
N PRO A 121 -18.24 -4.78 -5.97
CA PRO A 121 -19.08 -4.94 -7.16
C PRO A 121 -18.20 -5.12 -8.41
N TRP A 122 -18.01 -6.36 -8.83
CA TRP A 122 -17.01 -6.75 -9.83
C TRP A 122 -17.14 -5.99 -11.18
N ARG A 123 -18.37 -5.58 -11.58
CA ARG A 123 -18.57 -4.81 -12.81
C ARG A 123 -17.97 -3.42 -12.69
N GLU A 124 -18.18 -2.74 -11.58
CA GLU A 124 -17.61 -1.41 -11.32
C GLU A 124 -16.09 -1.48 -11.19
N VAL A 125 -15.58 -2.54 -10.54
CA VAL A 125 -14.13 -2.82 -10.45
C VAL A 125 -13.54 -3.05 -11.83
N LEU A 126 -14.22 -3.84 -12.69
CA LEU A 126 -13.78 -4.12 -14.05
C LEU A 126 -13.76 -2.85 -14.90
N ASP A 127 -14.83 -2.07 -14.87
CA ASP A 127 -14.94 -0.82 -15.64
C ASP A 127 -13.80 0.14 -15.26
N TYR A 128 -13.52 0.27 -13.95
CA TYR A 128 -12.42 1.09 -13.47
C TYR A 128 -11.05 0.54 -13.94
N VAL A 129 -10.82 -0.77 -13.79
CA VAL A 129 -9.56 -1.41 -14.18
C VAL A 129 -9.33 -1.27 -15.68
N ALA A 130 -10.36 -1.50 -16.51
CA ALA A 130 -10.26 -1.38 -17.96
C ALA A 130 -9.86 0.05 -18.39
N ASP A 131 -10.52 1.07 -17.83
CA ASP A 131 -10.22 2.48 -18.11
C ASP A 131 -8.83 2.88 -17.59
N PHE A 132 -8.52 2.49 -16.36
CA PHE A 132 -7.28 2.91 -15.72
C PHE A 132 -6.05 2.27 -16.35
N THR A 133 -6.08 0.95 -16.61
CA THR A 133 -4.90 0.18 -17.02
C THR A 133 -4.57 0.36 -18.50
N GLU A 134 -5.57 0.72 -19.33
CA GLU A 134 -5.44 0.86 -20.78
C GLU A 134 -4.91 -0.43 -21.45
N LEU A 135 -5.25 -1.61 -20.90
CA LEU A 135 -4.82 -2.90 -21.43
C LEU A 135 -5.64 -3.37 -22.64
N GLY A 136 -6.85 -2.80 -22.82
CA GLY A 136 -7.73 -3.14 -23.94
C GLY A 136 -8.02 -4.64 -24.01
N ASP A 137 -7.89 -5.22 -25.20
CA ASP A 137 -8.16 -6.65 -25.45
C ASP A 137 -7.24 -7.58 -24.66
N SER A 138 -6.07 -7.11 -24.24
CA SER A 138 -5.17 -7.89 -23.41
C SER A 138 -5.76 -8.28 -22.05
N LEU A 139 -6.80 -7.59 -21.57
CA LEU A 139 -7.54 -7.99 -20.37
C LEU A 139 -8.16 -9.40 -20.50
N TYR A 140 -8.43 -9.86 -21.71
CA TYR A 140 -9.01 -11.17 -22.00
C TYR A 140 -7.97 -12.26 -22.27
N GLU A 141 -6.69 -11.91 -22.21
CA GLU A 141 -5.57 -12.84 -22.34
C GLU A 141 -5.10 -13.34 -20.96
N PRO A 142 -4.52 -14.56 -20.90
CA PRO A 142 -3.95 -15.08 -19.66
C PRO A 142 -2.84 -14.19 -19.10
N VAL A 143 -2.90 -13.92 -17.79
CA VAL A 143 -1.94 -13.00 -17.13
C VAL A 143 -0.49 -13.50 -17.24
N ARG A 144 -0.25 -14.81 -17.36
CA ARG A 144 1.11 -15.39 -17.53
C ARG A 144 1.85 -14.89 -18.77
N ILE A 145 1.16 -14.39 -19.78
CA ILE A 145 1.80 -13.84 -20.99
C ILE A 145 2.00 -12.32 -20.94
N TYR A 146 1.56 -11.66 -19.86
CA TYR A 146 1.73 -10.23 -19.72
C TYR A 146 3.20 -9.82 -19.60
N SER A 147 3.55 -8.69 -20.19
CA SER A 147 4.81 -8.03 -19.89
C SER A 147 4.82 -7.53 -18.44
N ASN A 148 6.01 -7.26 -17.89
CA ASN A 148 6.13 -6.67 -16.55
C ASN A 148 5.34 -5.37 -16.42
N GLY A 149 5.29 -4.55 -17.48
CA GLY A 149 4.49 -3.32 -17.51
C GLY A 149 2.99 -3.58 -17.45
N MET A 150 2.48 -4.57 -18.18
CA MET A 150 1.07 -4.98 -18.15
C MET A 150 0.69 -5.54 -16.78
N HIS A 151 1.52 -6.39 -16.20
CA HIS A 151 1.34 -6.90 -14.84
C HIS A 151 1.23 -5.76 -13.83
N ALA A 152 2.14 -4.82 -13.90
CA ALA A 152 2.17 -3.70 -12.97
C ALA A 152 0.96 -2.76 -13.16
N ARG A 153 0.51 -2.53 -14.41
CA ARG A 153 -0.72 -1.76 -14.70
C ARG A 153 -1.95 -2.46 -14.12
N LEU A 154 -2.10 -3.78 -14.33
CA LEU A 154 -3.22 -4.55 -13.78
C LEU A 154 -3.22 -4.55 -12.26
N SER A 155 -2.04 -4.79 -11.64
CA SER A 155 -1.87 -4.79 -10.19
C SER A 155 -2.26 -3.45 -9.57
N LEU A 156 -1.77 -2.36 -10.15
CA LEU A 156 -2.09 -1.02 -9.67
C LEU A 156 -3.56 -0.68 -9.87
N GLY A 157 -4.11 -0.98 -11.07
CA GLY A 157 -5.53 -0.75 -11.36
C GLY A 157 -6.46 -1.46 -10.39
N LEU A 158 -6.20 -2.73 -10.09
CA LEU A 158 -6.95 -3.50 -9.10
C LEU A 158 -6.81 -2.92 -7.69
N SER A 159 -5.58 -2.56 -7.28
CA SER A 159 -5.33 -1.97 -5.97
C SER A 159 -6.08 -0.65 -5.77
N LEU A 160 -6.24 0.12 -6.86
CA LEU A 160 -6.96 1.37 -6.84
C LEU A 160 -8.48 1.20 -7.00
N ALA A 161 -8.93 0.12 -7.66
CA ALA A 161 -10.36 -0.17 -7.82
C ALA A 161 -11.03 -0.64 -6.53
N ILE A 162 -10.27 -1.32 -5.66
CA ILE A 162 -10.75 -1.71 -4.32
C ILE A 162 -10.61 -0.52 -3.38
N ASN A 163 -11.71 -0.16 -2.72
CA ASN A 163 -11.75 1.01 -1.83
C ASN A 163 -11.19 0.69 -0.44
N PHE A 164 -9.86 0.65 -0.31
CA PHE A 164 -9.17 0.51 0.97
C PHE A 164 -9.13 1.84 1.73
N GLU A 165 -9.28 1.81 3.05
CA GLU A 165 -9.18 3.00 3.92
C GLU A 165 -7.73 3.43 4.15
N CYS A 166 -6.78 2.47 4.09
CA CYS A 166 -5.34 2.72 4.22
C CYS A 166 -4.57 2.04 3.09
N MET A 167 -3.84 2.80 2.32
CA MET A 167 -3.01 2.29 1.21
C MET A 167 -1.57 2.09 1.66
N LEU A 168 -1.00 0.93 1.30
CA LEU A 168 0.40 0.61 1.52
C LEU A 168 1.18 0.79 0.22
N ILE A 169 2.21 1.62 0.23
CA ILE A 169 3.03 1.92 -0.95
C ILE A 169 4.48 1.55 -0.64
N ASP A 170 5.07 0.65 -1.43
CA ASP A 170 6.46 0.22 -1.32
C ASP A 170 7.19 0.50 -2.64
N GLU A 171 7.91 1.62 -2.68
CA GLU A 171 8.76 2.15 -3.77
C GLU A 171 8.11 2.34 -5.15
N VAL A 172 7.22 1.46 -5.58
CA VAL A 172 6.79 1.38 -6.98
C VAL A 172 5.54 2.20 -7.25
N ILE A 173 5.70 3.51 -7.48
CA ILE A 173 4.67 4.33 -8.16
C ILE A 173 5.02 4.52 -9.66
N VAL A 174 6.26 4.20 -10.04
CA VAL A 174 6.81 4.47 -11.38
C VAL A 174 6.60 3.25 -12.28
N VAL A 175 5.40 3.14 -12.88
CA VAL A 175 5.06 2.09 -13.82
C VAL A 175 4.69 2.73 -15.16
N GLY A 176 5.16 2.13 -16.27
CA GLY A 176 4.82 2.56 -17.62
C GLY A 176 5.52 3.83 -18.07
N ASP A 177 4.97 4.48 -19.09
CA ASP A 177 5.47 5.73 -19.64
C ASP A 177 5.12 6.95 -18.77
N GLN A 178 5.67 8.12 -19.10
CA GLN A 178 5.44 9.37 -18.36
C GLN A 178 3.96 9.77 -18.26
N ARG A 179 3.15 9.45 -19.27
CA ARG A 179 1.72 9.75 -19.26
C ARG A 179 1.02 8.90 -18.21
N PHE A 180 1.31 7.58 -18.20
CA PHE A 180 0.75 6.66 -17.23
C PHE A 180 1.23 6.94 -15.81
N GLN A 181 2.51 7.30 -15.63
CA GLN A 181 3.05 7.72 -14.34
C GLN A 181 2.29 8.93 -13.77
N ARG A 182 2.03 9.97 -14.59
CA ARG A 182 1.20 11.12 -14.16
C ARG A 182 -0.22 10.71 -13.78
N LYS A 183 -0.84 9.78 -14.53
CA LYS A 183 -2.16 9.21 -14.21
C LYS A 183 -2.12 8.51 -12.85
N CYS A 184 -1.10 7.70 -12.59
CA CYS A 184 -0.90 7.03 -11.29
C CYS A 184 -0.77 8.03 -10.14
N MET A 185 0.09 9.04 -10.28
CA MET A 185 0.29 10.07 -9.25
C MET A 185 -1.01 10.80 -8.93
N HIS A 186 -1.74 11.21 -9.95
CA HIS A 186 -3.05 11.85 -9.78
C HIS A 186 -4.06 10.93 -9.08
N GLU A 187 -4.17 9.67 -9.50
CA GLU A 187 -5.11 8.70 -8.92
C GLU A 187 -4.78 8.35 -7.46
N ILE A 188 -3.49 8.22 -7.12
CA ILE A 188 -3.05 7.84 -5.77
C ILE A 188 -3.13 9.05 -4.82
N PHE A 189 -2.58 10.19 -5.22
CA PHE A 189 -2.37 11.30 -4.27
C PHE A 189 -3.45 12.37 -4.32
N ASP A 190 -3.94 12.72 -5.50
CA ASP A 190 -4.89 13.83 -5.63
C ASP A 190 -6.34 13.38 -5.46
N ARG A 191 -6.71 12.26 -6.10
CA ARG A 191 -8.10 11.76 -5.99
C ARG A 191 -8.41 11.09 -4.66
N ARG A 192 -7.38 10.58 -3.97
CA ARG A 192 -7.52 9.89 -2.66
C ARG A 192 -6.95 10.70 -1.51
N ARG A 193 -7.15 12.03 -1.53
CA ARG A 193 -6.65 12.93 -0.48
C ARG A 193 -7.08 12.54 0.93
N ASP A 194 -8.27 12.00 1.07
CA ASP A 194 -8.86 11.62 2.36
C ASP A 194 -8.50 10.19 2.80
N HIS A 195 -7.74 9.45 1.99
CA HIS A 195 -7.30 8.10 2.35
C HIS A 195 -6.03 8.16 3.20
N SER A 196 -6.00 7.27 4.20
CA SER A 196 -4.77 7.03 4.94
C SER A 196 -3.74 6.34 4.05
N MET A 197 -2.45 6.64 4.26
CA MET A 197 -1.38 6.01 3.49
C MET A 197 -0.16 5.75 4.37
N ILE A 198 0.53 4.64 4.11
CA ILE A 198 1.86 4.36 4.63
C ILE A 198 2.78 4.16 3.44
N LEU A 199 3.72 5.09 3.25
CA LEU A 199 4.53 5.21 2.05
C LEU A 199 6.00 4.94 2.34
N ALA A 200 6.56 3.87 1.81
CA ALA A 200 8.00 3.62 1.80
C ALA A 200 8.55 4.04 0.43
N ILE A 201 8.99 5.30 0.29
CA ILE A 201 9.48 5.87 -0.97
C ILE A 201 10.76 6.67 -0.77
N HIS A 202 11.57 6.77 -1.83
CA HIS A 202 12.84 7.50 -1.83
C HIS A 202 12.77 8.91 -2.43
N ALA A 203 11.57 9.46 -2.64
CA ALA A 203 11.35 10.77 -3.24
C ALA A 203 10.98 11.80 -2.16
N PRO A 204 11.93 12.60 -1.63
CA PRO A 204 11.68 13.59 -0.58
C PRO A 204 10.58 14.59 -0.95
N ASP A 205 10.53 15.03 -2.21
CA ASP A 205 9.54 15.98 -2.70
C ASP A 205 8.11 15.43 -2.55
N ILE A 206 7.88 14.15 -2.90
CA ILE A 206 6.58 13.50 -2.72
C ILE A 206 6.24 13.37 -1.24
N VAL A 207 7.23 13.02 -0.41
CA VAL A 207 7.06 12.90 1.04
C VAL A 207 6.66 14.24 1.66
N GLU A 208 7.35 15.32 1.33
CA GLU A 208 7.06 16.67 1.85
C GLU A 208 5.72 17.22 1.34
N GLN A 209 5.33 16.86 0.13
CA GLN A 209 4.08 17.31 -0.47
C GLN A 209 2.85 16.58 0.07
N TYR A 210 2.95 15.27 0.32
CA TYR A 210 1.79 14.42 0.56
C TYR A 210 1.71 13.78 1.94
N CYS A 211 2.80 13.79 2.73
CA CYS A 211 2.79 13.20 4.06
C CYS A 211 2.79 14.26 5.16
N SER A 212 2.11 13.96 6.26
CA SER A 212 2.08 14.82 7.44
C SER A 212 3.14 14.44 8.48
N ARG A 213 3.55 13.17 8.50
CA ARG A 213 4.48 12.58 9.46
C ARG A 213 5.44 11.63 8.78
N ALA A 214 6.59 11.38 9.41
CA ALA A 214 7.56 10.44 8.87
C ALA A 214 8.18 9.57 9.96
N LEU A 215 8.34 8.27 9.66
CA LEU A 215 9.09 7.30 10.43
C LEU A 215 10.44 7.09 9.75
N VAL A 216 11.54 7.52 10.38
CA VAL A 216 12.90 7.32 9.86
C VAL A 216 13.45 6.03 10.44
N LEU A 217 13.77 5.06 9.56
CA LEU A 217 14.36 3.77 9.92
C LEU A 217 15.87 3.79 9.72
N LYS A 218 16.58 3.33 10.74
CA LYS A 218 18.03 3.08 10.72
C LYS A 218 18.34 1.82 11.54
N ASP A 219 19.05 0.87 10.94
CA ASP A 219 19.49 -0.36 11.62
C ASP A 219 18.34 -1.09 12.35
N GLY A 220 17.18 -1.18 11.70
CA GLY A 220 15.98 -1.83 12.22
C GLY A 220 15.20 -1.01 13.26
N ARG A 221 15.71 0.11 13.74
CA ARG A 221 15.04 1.00 14.70
C ARG A 221 14.37 2.17 14.00
N GLY A 222 13.25 2.63 14.56
CA GLY A 222 12.47 3.71 14.00
C GLY A 222 12.35 4.91 14.93
N ARG A 223 12.44 6.11 14.35
CA ARG A 223 12.08 7.34 15.05
C ARG A 223 11.00 8.08 14.27
N LEU A 224 9.92 8.39 14.97
CA LEU A 224 8.78 9.13 14.41
C LEU A 224 9.03 10.63 14.52
N PHE A 225 8.65 11.35 13.45
CA PHE A 225 8.74 12.80 13.33
C PHE A 225 7.37 13.35 12.91
N ASP A 226 6.89 14.35 13.62
CA ASP A 226 5.68 15.11 13.26
C ASP A 226 5.99 16.23 12.25
N ASP A 227 7.25 16.62 12.10
CA ASP A 227 7.74 17.52 11.06
C ASP A 227 8.44 16.69 9.95
N VAL A 228 7.75 16.57 8.83
CA VAL A 228 8.25 15.84 7.63
C VAL A 228 9.53 16.46 7.08
N LYS A 229 9.65 17.81 7.05
CA LYS A 229 10.84 18.48 6.55
C LYS A 229 12.07 18.24 7.42
N GLN A 230 11.87 18.12 8.73
CA GLN A 230 12.95 17.72 9.63
C GLN A 230 13.38 16.27 9.36
N ALA A 231 12.40 15.38 9.16
CA ALA A 231 12.67 13.98 8.86
C ALA A 231 13.43 13.79 7.53
N THR A 232 13.05 14.50 6.47
CA THR A 232 13.74 14.43 5.16
C THR A 232 15.17 14.97 5.23
N ARG A 233 15.42 16.04 6.00
CA ARG A 233 16.79 16.55 6.25
C ARG A 233 17.64 15.50 6.98
N ILE A 234 17.11 14.87 8.02
CA ILE A 234 17.82 13.82 8.76
C ILE A 234 18.07 12.61 7.84
N TYR A 235 17.08 12.20 7.07
CA TYR A 235 17.22 11.11 6.10
C TYR A 235 18.32 11.38 5.08
N ALA A 236 18.47 12.61 4.61
CA ALA A 236 19.52 13.00 3.66
C ALA A 236 20.95 12.91 4.23
N THR A 237 21.10 12.82 5.56
CA THR A 237 22.38 12.67 6.26
C THR A 237 22.71 11.23 6.68
N LEU A 238 21.79 10.29 6.45
CA LEU A 238 21.99 8.88 6.80
C LEU A 238 22.82 8.16 5.76
#